data_2ce97727ae75788b06d3c1cdaa2f8d9b
#
_entry.id   2ce97727ae75788b06d3c1cdaa2f8d9b
#
_cell.length_a   1.000
_cell.length_b   1.000
_cell.length_c   1.000
_cell.angle_alpha   90.00
_cell.angle_beta   90.00
_cell.angle_gamma   90.00
#
_symmetry.space_group_name_H-M   'P 1'
#
loop_
_entity.id
_entity.type
_entity.pdbx_description
1 polymer ?
#
loop_
_entity_poly.entity_id
_entity_poly.type
_entity_poly.pdbx_seq_one_letter_code
_entity_poly.pdbx_strand_id
1 'polypeptide(L)'
;MILTQISIDILMNQPSYMVLERLANSGLIRKNNTLIDYGTGKGRVCFYLSYQTRCKTIGVEYDERIYKGAADNKEVSVSASRTEFVLCSAENYEVPSEVDRCYFFNPFSVEILQSVLARIYESYYENPRDILLFFYYPSEEYISILMTQEQLIFYDEINTSDLFPGEDNREKILIFQVI
;
A
#
# COMPACT_ATOMS: atom_id res chain seq x y z
N MET A 1 12.06 11.88 26.34
CA MET A 1 10.88 11.02 26.10
C MET A 1 11.39 9.64 25.74
N ILE A 2 11.22 8.66 26.64
CA ILE A 2 11.67 7.28 26.43
C ILE A 2 10.64 6.63 25.51
N LEU A 3 11.03 6.31 24.26
CA LEU A 3 10.23 5.47 23.37
C LEU A 3 10.15 4.09 23.98
N THR A 4 8.97 3.57 24.18
CA THR A 4 8.76 2.19 24.61
C THR A 4 9.14 1.22 23.50
N GLN A 5 9.52 -0.02 23.83
CA GLN A 5 9.87 -1.05 22.82
C GLN A 5 8.74 -1.23 21.79
N ILE A 6 7.50 -1.18 22.23
CA ILE A 6 6.30 -1.23 21.36
C ILE A 6 6.28 -0.06 20.35
N SER A 7 6.69 1.13 20.79
CA SER A 7 6.78 2.30 19.89
C SER A 7 7.90 2.15 18.86
N ILE A 8 9.00 1.50 19.24
CA ILE A 8 10.13 1.21 18.35
C ILE A 8 9.72 0.15 17.33
N ASP A 9 9.06 -0.93 17.75
CA ASP A 9 8.60 -2.01 16.85
C ASP A 9 7.56 -1.49 15.85
N ILE A 10 6.66 -0.60 16.27
CA ILE A 10 5.69 0.06 15.37
C ILE A 10 6.40 0.98 14.37
N LEU A 11 7.44 1.68 14.79
CA LEU A 11 8.24 2.55 13.89
C LEU A 11 9.09 1.74 12.92
N MET A 12 9.57 0.57 13.34
CA MET A 12 10.39 -0.32 12.49
C MET A 12 9.56 -1.07 11.44
N ASN A 13 8.26 -1.30 11.68
CA ASN A 13 7.35 -1.96 10.75
C ASN A 13 6.61 -1.01 9.79
N GLN A 14 6.96 0.28 9.77
CA GLN A 14 6.35 1.23 8.84
C GLN A 14 7.38 1.69 7.81
N PRO A 15 6.99 1.82 6.53
CA PRO A 15 7.92 2.30 5.51
C PRO A 15 8.49 3.63 5.91
N SER A 16 9.80 3.79 5.73
CA SER A 16 10.42 5.10 5.98
C SER A 16 9.87 6.13 5.00
N TYR A 17 9.85 7.39 5.41
CA TYR A 17 9.44 8.48 4.52
C TYR A 17 10.32 8.56 3.26
N MET A 18 11.59 8.16 3.34
CA MET A 18 12.49 8.13 2.17
C MET A 18 12.03 7.14 1.09
N VAL A 19 11.49 5.98 1.49
CA VAL A 19 10.90 5.01 0.55
C VAL A 19 9.65 5.59 -0.11
N LEU A 20 8.76 6.18 0.68
CA LEU A 20 7.54 6.81 0.18
C LEU A 20 7.84 8.01 -0.72
N GLU A 21 8.86 8.80 -0.40
CA GLU A 21 9.32 9.91 -1.25
C GLU A 21 9.82 9.40 -2.61
N ARG A 22 10.60 8.32 -2.61
CA ARG A 22 11.07 7.71 -3.86
C ARG A 22 9.91 7.17 -4.69
N LEU A 23 8.93 6.54 -4.08
CA LEU A 23 7.71 6.09 -4.74
C LEU A 23 6.91 7.28 -5.30
N ALA A 24 6.71 8.33 -4.51
CA ALA A 24 6.00 9.53 -4.96
C ALA A 24 6.69 10.21 -6.16
N ASN A 25 8.03 10.20 -6.19
CA ASN A 25 8.82 10.80 -7.26
C ASN A 25 8.98 9.90 -8.50
N SER A 26 8.50 8.65 -8.46
CA SER A 26 8.60 7.72 -9.60
C SER A 26 7.76 8.13 -10.82
N GLY A 27 6.76 8.98 -10.63
CA GLY A 27 5.79 9.35 -11.66
C GLY A 27 4.69 8.32 -11.90
N LEU A 28 4.67 7.22 -11.16
CA LEU A 28 3.69 6.14 -11.30
C LEU A 28 2.38 6.40 -10.52
N ILE A 29 2.41 7.34 -9.59
CA ILE A 29 1.24 7.79 -8.81
C ILE A 29 1.06 9.28 -9.07
N ARG A 30 -0.10 9.67 -9.58
CA ARG A 30 -0.40 11.03 -10.01
C ARG A 30 -1.73 11.52 -9.43
N LYS A 31 -2.01 12.81 -9.58
CA LYS A 31 -3.21 13.48 -9.08
C LYS A 31 -4.54 12.78 -9.42
N ASN A 32 -4.61 12.16 -10.59
CA ASN A 32 -5.83 11.51 -11.07
C ASN A 32 -5.97 10.05 -10.59
N ASN A 33 -4.95 9.53 -9.91
CA ASN A 33 -4.99 8.17 -9.40
C ASN A 33 -5.76 8.10 -8.06
N THR A 34 -6.31 6.94 -7.79
CA THR A 34 -6.88 6.55 -6.49
C THR A 34 -6.15 5.31 -5.99
N LEU A 35 -5.50 5.42 -4.84
CA LEU A 35 -4.66 4.39 -4.26
C LEU A 35 -5.34 3.75 -3.04
N ILE A 36 -5.33 2.42 -2.96
CA ILE A 36 -5.62 1.70 -1.72
C ILE A 36 -4.31 1.33 -1.03
N ASP A 37 -4.24 1.57 0.28
CA ASP A 37 -3.23 1.05 1.19
C ASP A 37 -3.86 -0.05 2.07
N TYR A 38 -3.49 -1.30 1.82
CA TYR A 38 -3.98 -2.45 2.56
C TYR A 38 -3.20 -2.64 3.85
N GLY A 39 -3.91 -2.67 4.98
CA GLY A 39 -3.28 -2.68 6.29
C GLY A 39 -2.68 -1.33 6.63
N THR A 40 -3.47 -0.28 6.46
CA THR A 40 -3.00 1.12 6.48
C THR A 40 -2.42 1.58 7.82
N GLY A 41 -2.68 0.84 8.89
CA GLY A 41 -2.22 1.23 10.22
C GLY A 41 -2.77 2.59 10.62
N LYS A 42 -1.89 3.50 11.01
CA LYS A 42 -2.26 4.88 11.38
C LYS A 42 -2.34 5.85 10.20
N GLY A 43 -2.30 5.35 8.96
CA GLY A 43 -2.53 6.12 7.75
C GLY A 43 -1.31 6.82 7.15
N ARG A 44 -0.10 6.50 7.59
CA ARG A 44 1.14 7.18 7.13
C ARG A 44 1.26 7.18 5.61
N VAL A 45 1.11 6.03 4.97
CA VAL A 45 1.23 5.89 3.50
C VAL A 45 0.19 6.74 2.80
N CYS A 46 -1.07 6.64 3.22
CA CYS A 46 -2.17 7.42 2.67
C CYS A 46 -1.93 8.92 2.76
N PHE A 47 -1.59 9.43 3.94
CA PHE A 47 -1.36 10.86 4.14
C PHE A 47 -0.18 11.38 3.34
N TYR A 48 0.93 10.65 3.36
CA TYR A 48 2.16 11.08 2.70
C TYR A 48 2.00 11.08 1.17
N LEU A 49 1.54 9.99 0.59
CA LEU A 49 1.37 9.89 -0.87
C LEU A 49 0.32 10.87 -1.38
N SER A 50 -0.79 11.03 -0.66
CA SER A 50 -1.80 12.03 -1.02
C SER A 50 -1.27 13.47 -0.93
N TYR A 51 -0.44 13.77 0.07
CA TYR A 51 0.21 15.07 0.19
C TYR A 51 1.16 15.34 -0.98
N GLN A 52 2.04 14.40 -1.28
CA GLN A 52 3.09 14.55 -2.31
C GLN A 52 2.55 14.53 -3.74
N THR A 53 1.64 13.63 -4.05
CA THR A 53 1.18 13.38 -5.44
C THR A 53 -0.18 14.01 -5.74
N ARG A 54 -0.91 14.45 -4.73
CA ARG A 54 -2.29 14.92 -4.82
C ARG A 54 -3.30 13.83 -5.21
N CYS A 55 -2.91 12.56 -5.19
CA CYS A 55 -3.82 11.44 -5.44
C CYS A 55 -4.86 11.29 -4.32
N LYS A 56 -5.96 10.61 -4.61
CA LYS A 56 -6.88 10.12 -3.59
C LYS A 56 -6.31 8.85 -2.96
N THR A 57 -6.52 8.67 -1.66
CA THR A 57 -6.09 7.47 -0.96
C THR A 57 -7.21 6.88 -0.10
N ILE A 58 -7.26 5.55 -0.06
CA ILE A 58 -8.17 4.77 0.77
C ILE A 58 -7.32 3.83 1.62
N GLY A 59 -7.38 3.96 2.93
CA GLY A 59 -6.71 3.04 3.85
C GLY A 59 -7.69 2.00 4.37
N VAL A 60 -7.39 0.72 4.16
CA VAL A 60 -8.19 -0.40 4.67
C VAL A 60 -7.51 -0.98 5.90
N GLU A 61 -8.24 -1.06 7.02
CA GLU A 61 -7.75 -1.58 8.29
C GLU A 61 -8.85 -2.43 8.96
N TYR A 62 -8.49 -3.60 9.45
CA TYR A 62 -9.45 -4.49 10.12
C TYR A 62 -9.50 -4.33 11.64
N ASP A 63 -8.40 -3.86 12.26
CA ASP A 63 -8.35 -3.63 13.71
C ASP A 63 -8.95 -2.26 14.06
N GLU A 64 -10.05 -2.28 14.80
CA GLU A 64 -10.79 -1.08 15.18
C GLU A 64 -9.95 -0.07 15.97
N ARG A 65 -9.04 -0.54 16.82
CA ARG A 65 -8.20 0.34 17.64
C ARG A 65 -7.18 1.07 16.79
N ILE A 66 -6.61 0.37 15.80
CA ILE A 66 -5.64 0.95 14.86
C ILE A 66 -6.37 1.91 13.92
N TYR A 67 -7.53 1.51 13.40
CA TYR A 67 -8.39 2.36 12.57
C TYR A 67 -8.75 3.68 13.25
N LYS A 68 -9.09 3.68 14.54
CA LYS A 68 -9.34 4.91 15.30
C LYS A 68 -8.13 5.85 15.29
N GLY A 69 -6.91 5.31 15.38
CA GLY A 69 -5.68 6.10 15.28
C GLY A 69 -5.53 6.78 13.91
N ALA A 70 -5.89 6.12 12.82
CA ALA A 70 -5.90 6.72 11.49
C ALA A 70 -6.97 7.81 11.36
N ALA A 71 -8.17 7.56 11.87
CA ALA A 71 -9.27 8.53 11.88
C ALA A 71 -8.92 9.80 12.67
N ASP A 72 -8.31 9.65 13.85
CA ASP A 72 -7.84 10.78 14.66
C ASP A 72 -6.75 11.58 13.93
N ASN A 73 -5.79 10.90 13.29
CA ASN A 73 -4.74 11.56 12.51
C ASN A 73 -5.31 12.32 11.30
N LYS A 74 -6.40 11.82 10.73
CA LYS A 74 -7.07 12.50 9.59
C LYS A 74 -7.57 13.88 9.97
N GLU A 75 -8.08 14.09 11.17
CA GLU A 75 -8.63 15.38 11.62
C GLU A 75 -7.59 16.52 11.56
N VAL A 76 -6.31 16.19 11.70
CA VAL A 76 -5.20 17.17 11.68
C VAL A 76 -4.35 17.12 10.41
N SER A 77 -4.69 16.24 9.47
CA SER A 77 -3.92 16.08 8.23
C SER A 77 -4.26 17.13 7.18
N VAL A 78 -3.23 17.66 6.53
CA VAL A 78 -3.39 18.58 5.38
C VAL A 78 -3.95 17.90 4.13
N SER A 79 -3.92 16.56 4.07
CA SER A 79 -4.48 15.75 2.98
C SER A 79 -5.83 15.10 3.32
N ALA A 80 -6.46 15.50 4.44
CA ALA A 80 -7.71 14.90 4.93
C ALA A 80 -8.83 14.81 3.88
N SER A 81 -8.97 15.83 3.05
CA SER A 81 -10.03 15.88 2.02
C SER A 81 -9.85 14.87 0.89
N ARG A 82 -8.65 14.31 0.73
CA ARG A 82 -8.31 13.30 -0.30
C ARG A 82 -8.07 11.90 0.28
N THR A 83 -8.20 11.74 1.59
CA THR A 83 -7.87 10.50 2.29
C THR A 83 -9.12 9.96 2.98
N GLU A 84 -9.41 8.69 2.77
CA GLU A 84 -10.52 7.97 3.39
C GLU A 84 -9.98 6.73 4.11
N PHE A 85 -10.59 6.37 5.26
CA PHE A 85 -10.27 5.13 5.96
C PHE A 85 -11.52 4.27 6.10
N VAL A 86 -11.33 2.95 5.92
CA VAL A 86 -12.41 1.95 5.96
C VAL A 86 -12.04 0.87 6.97
N LEU A 87 -12.94 0.63 7.93
CA LEU A 87 -12.82 -0.49 8.87
C LEU A 87 -13.41 -1.73 8.21
N CYS A 88 -12.56 -2.55 7.63
CA CYS A 88 -12.95 -3.76 6.91
C CYS A 88 -11.77 -4.73 6.82
N SER A 89 -12.04 -6.03 6.81
CA SER A 89 -11.01 -7.00 6.44
C SER A 89 -10.72 -6.91 4.94
N ALA A 90 -9.44 -7.04 4.56
CA ALA A 90 -8.99 -6.80 3.19
C ALA A 90 -9.68 -7.74 2.17
N GLU A 91 -9.87 -9.01 2.52
CA GLU A 91 -10.51 -10.02 1.67
C GLU A 91 -12.00 -9.77 1.41
N ASN A 92 -12.64 -8.97 2.25
CA ASN A 92 -14.06 -8.62 2.11
C ASN A 92 -14.29 -7.23 1.54
N TYR A 93 -13.21 -6.47 1.32
CA TYR A 93 -13.32 -5.12 0.78
C TYR A 93 -13.57 -5.16 -0.73
N GLU A 94 -14.69 -4.60 -1.16
CA GLU A 94 -14.99 -4.42 -2.58
C GLU A 94 -14.17 -3.25 -3.13
N VAL A 95 -13.38 -3.52 -4.16
CA VAL A 95 -12.47 -2.51 -4.74
C VAL A 95 -13.26 -1.54 -5.62
N PRO A 96 -13.34 -0.25 -5.25
CA PRO A 96 -14.06 0.74 -6.06
C PRO A 96 -13.51 0.86 -7.49
N SER A 97 -14.39 1.16 -8.43
CA SER A 97 -14.05 1.23 -9.86
C SER A 97 -13.04 2.32 -10.22
N GLU A 98 -12.90 3.35 -9.38
CA GLU A 98 -11.91 4.41 -9.55
C GLU A 98 -10.50 4.05 -9.05
N VAL A 99 -10.36 2.97 -8.27
CA VAL A 99 -9.06 2.53 -7.75
C VAL A 99 -8.20 1.97 -8.88
N ASP A 100 -7.01 2.52 -9.02
CA ASP A 100 -6.04 2.13 -10.05
C ASP A 100 -4.62 1.95 -9.52
N ARG A 101 -4.40 2.15 -8.22
CA ARG A 101 -3.13 1.92 -7.52
C ARG A 101 -3.39 1.17 -6.22
N CYS A 102 -2.60 0.13 -5.93
CA CYS A 102 -2.71 -0.65 -4.70
C CYS A 102 -1.33 -0.81 -4.07
N TYR A 103 -1.21 -0.51 -2.77
CA TYR A 103 0.04 -0.58 -2.03
C TYR A 103 -0.03 -1.66 -0.95
N PHE A 104 1.07 -2.43 -0.84
CA PHE A 104 1.21 -3.55 0.09
C PHE A 104 2.59 -3.51 0.76
N PHE A 105 2.60 -3.61 2.08
CA PHE A 105 3.81 -3.83 2.86
C PHE A 105 3.62 -5.08 3.75
N ASN A 106 3.60 -6.27 3.13
CA ASN A 106 3.35 -7.57 3.78
C ASN A 106 2.21 -7.52 4.83
N PRO A 107 1.02 -6.98 4.50
CA PRO A 107 0.01 -6.67 5.50
C PRO A 107 -0.70 -7.90 6.05
N PHE A 108 -0.62 -9.06 5.38
CA PHE A 108 -1.36 -10.27 5.73
C PHE A 108 -0.73 -11.53 5.10
N SER A 109 -1.31 -12.70 5.40
CA SER A 109 -0.87 -13.99 4.85
C SER A 109 -1.08 -14.09 3.32
N VAL A 110 -0.44 -15.07 2.70
CA VAL A 110 -0.60 -15.33 1.25
C VAL A 110 -2.03 -15.74 0.87
N GLU A 111 -2.75 -16.42 1.75
CA GLU A 111 -4.16 -16.79 1.54
C GLU A 111 -5.04 -15.56 1.45
N ILE A 112 -4.84 -14.59 2.33
CA ILE A 112 -5.55 -13.32 2.29
C ILE A 112 -5.12 -12.52 1.05
N LEU A 113 -3.83 -12.51 0.72
CA LEU A 113 -3.35 -11.88 -0.51
C LEU A 113 -4.06 -12.42 -1.76
N GLN A 114 -4.19 -13.74 -1.89
CA GLN A 114 -4.91 -14.35 -3.00
C GLN A 114 -6.37 -13.90 -3.09
N SER A 115 -7.06 -13.80 -1.96
CA SER A 115 -8.43 -13.29 -1.89
C SER A 115 -8.51 -11.81 -2.28
N VAL A 116 -7.55 -11.00 -1.84
CA VAL A 116 -7.47 -9.56 -2.20
C VAL A 116 -7.20 -9.40 -3.70
N LEU A 117 -6.29 -10.18 -4.27
CA LEU A 117 -6.02 -10.18 -5.71
C LEU A 117 -7.28 -10.53 -6.51
N ALA A 118 -8.05 -11.54 -6.06
CA ALA A 118 -9.32 -11.89 -6.70
C ALA A 118 -10.29 -10.70 -6.72
N ARG A 119 -10.42 -9.94 -5.62
CA ARG A 119 -11.25 -8.72 -5.58
C ARG A 119 -10.76 -7.62 -6.52
N ILE A 120 -9.44 -7.47 -6.65
CA ILE A 120 -8.85 -6.52 -7.60
C ILE A 120 -9.17 -6.93 -9.04
N TYR A 121 -9.06 -8.24 -9.36
CA TYR A 121 -9.39 -8.76 -10.70
C TYR A 121 -10.88 -8.61 -11.02
N GLU A 122 -11.77 -8.90 -10.06
CA GLU A 122 -13.22 -8.67 -10.22
C GLU A 122 -13.48 -7.21 -10.60
N SER A 123 -12.93 -6.25 -9.85
CA SER A 123 -13.07 -4.83 -10.14
C SER A 123 -12.47 -4.42 -11.49
N TYR A 124 -11.35 -5.05 -11.88
CA TYR A 124 -10.73 -4.82 -13.19
C TYR A 124 -11.63 -5.30 -14.34
N TYR A 125 -12.19 -6.51 -14.23
CA TYR A 125 -13.06 -7.06 -15.28
C TYR A 125 -14.38 -6.32 -15.42
N GLU A 126 -14.92 -5.79 -14.33
CA GLU A 126 -16.11 -4.94 -14.36
C GLU A 126 -15.82 -3.57 -14.99
N ASN A 127 -14.65 -3.01 -14.76
CA ASN A 127 -14.22 -1.72 -15.28
C ASN A 127 -12.73 -1.75 -15.65
N PRO A 128 -12.37 -2.21 -16.88
CA PRO A 128 -10.98 -2.30 -17.33
C PRO A 128 -10.28 -0.94 -17.29
N ARG A 129 -9.11 -0.89 -16.64
CA ARG A 129 -8.29 0.31 -16.46
C ARG A 129 -6.86 -0.07 -16.14
N ASP A 130 -5.95 0.88 -16.18
CA ASP A 130 -4.54 0.66 -15.83
C ASP A 130 -4.36 0.55 -14.31
N ILE A 131 -4.28 -0.68 -13.79
CA ILE A 131 -4.06 -0.94 -12.36
C ILE A 131 -2.62 -1.38 -12.11
N LEU A 132 -1.92 -0.65 -11.25
CA LEU A 132 -0.59 -1.01 -10.75
C LEU A 132 -0.64 -1.41 -9.28
N LEU A 133 0.04 -2.51 -8.96
CA LEU A 133 0.21 -3.04 -7.61
C LEU A 133 1.65 -2.82 -7.16
N PHE A 134 1.84 -2.19 -6.01
CA PHE A 134 3.15 -1.88 -5.42
C PHE A 134 3.37 -2.72 -4.18
N PHE A 135 4.40 -3.57 -4.19
CA PHE A 135 4.76 -4.43 -3.07
C PHE A 135 6.11 -3.98 -2.51
N TYR A 136 6.08 -3.25 -1.39
CA TYR A 136 7.29 -2.85 -0.68
C TYR A 136 7.78 -3.96 0.23
N TYR A 137 9.08 -4.20 0.19
CA TYR A 137 9.78 -5.19 1.01
C TYR A 137 9.11 -6.57 0.96
N PRO A 138 8.82 -7.11 -0.23
CA PRO A 138 8.01 -8.30 -0.37
C PRO A 138 8.69 -9.54 0.21
N SER A 139 7.92 -10.40 0.89
CA SER A 139 8.39 -11.72 1.29
C SER A 139 8.59 -12.62 0.07
N GLU A 140 9.43 -13.66 0.21
CA GLU A 140 9.61 -14.66 -0.86
C GLU A 140 8.29 -15.37 -1.20
N GLU A 141 7.44 -15.61 -0.20
CA GLU A 141 6.11 -16.20 -0.40
C GLU A 141 5.22 -15.29 -1.26
N TYR A 142 5.22 -13.97 -1.00
CA TYR A 142 4.51 -13.02 -1.85
C TYR A 142 5.03 -13.03 -3.29
N ILE A 143 6.34 -12.98 -3.48
CA ILE A 143 6.95 -13.02 -4.81
C ILE A 143 6.55 -14.31 -5.55
N SER A 144 6.61 -15.45 -4.89
CA SER A 144 6.23 -16.74 -5.49
C SER A 144 4.77 -16.74 -5.96
N ILE A 145 3.85 -16.25 -5.15
CA ILE A 145 2.43 -16.15 -5.52
C ILE A 145 2.22 -15.16 -6.67
N LEU A 146 2.82 -13.97 -6.61
CA LEU A 146 2.65 -12.95 -7.64
C LEU A 146 3.15 -13.40 -9.01
N MET A 147 4.28 -14.10 -9.04
CA MET A 147 4.88 -14.61 -10.28
C MET A 147 4.08 -15.74 -10.94
N THR A 148 3.14 -16.37 -10.23
CA THR A 148 2.27 -17.43 -10.75
C THR A 148 0.90 -16.93 -11.20
N GLN A 149 0.56 -15.66 -10.97
CA GLN A 149 -0.74 -15.10 -11.37
C GLN A 149 -0.78 -14.84 -12.87
N GLU A 150 -1.73 -15.45 -13.57
CA GLU A 150 -1.94 -15.23 -15.01
C GLU A 150 -2.45 -13.82 -15.34
N GLN A 151 -3.10 -13.17 -14.36
CA GLN A 151 -3.67 -11.83 -14.50
C GLN A 151 -2.68 -10.72 -14.15
N LEU A 152 -1.44 -11.06 -13.82
CA LEU A 152 -0.38 -10.10 -13.48
C LEU A 152 0.80 -10.24 -14.41
N ILE A 153 1.35 -9.09 -14.80
CA ILE A 153 2.69 -9.03 -15.42
C ILE A 153 3.61 -8.18 -14.54
N PHE A 154 4.87 -8.58 -14.46
CA PHE A 154 5.90 -7.73 -13.86
C PHE A 154 6.04 -6.46 -14.69
N TYR A 155 5.92 -5.30 -14.02
CA TYR A 155 5.97 -3.99 -14.67
C TYR A 155 7.33 -3.31 -14.48
N ASP A 156 7.78 -3.16 -13.22
CA ASP A 156 9.03 -2.47 -12.89
C ASP A 156 9.48 -2.80 -11.46
N GLU A 157 10.66 -2.35 -11.10
CA GLU A 157 11.22 -2.43 -9.75
C GLU A 157 11.81 -1.07 -9.34
N ILE A 158 11.51 -0.63 -8.13
CA ILE A 158 12.16 0.52 -7.51
C ILE A 158 13.08 0.01 -6.42
N ASN A 159 14.39 0.12 -6.62
CA ASN A 159 15.40 -0.22 -5.62
C ASN A 159 15.40 0.82 -4.51
N THR A 160 15.37 0.37 -3.25
CA THR A 160 15.43 1.21 -2.06
C THR A 160 16.58 0.82 -1.12
N SER A 161 17.43 -0.12 -1.52
CA SER A 161 18.52 -0.65 -0.68
C SER A 161 19.56 0.40 -0.30
N ASP A 162 19.81 1.40 -1.15
CA ASP A 162 20.73 2.51 -0.89
C ASP A 162 20.23 3.48 0.20
N LEU A 163 18.97 3.39 0.59
CA LEU A 163 18.39 4.21 1.67
C LEU A 163 18.71 3.69 3.07
N PHE A 164 19.22 2.47 3.18
CA PHE A 164 19.47 1.79 4.44
C PHE A 164 20.89 1.24 4.50
N PRO A 165 21.50 1.14 5.71
CA PRO A 165 22.79 0.47 5.86
C PRO A 165 22.65 -1.05 5.65
N GLY A 166 23.70 -1.67 5.09
CA GLY A 166 23.75 -3.11 4.85
C GLY A 166 23.31 -3.54 3.45
N GLU A 167 23.28 -4.83 3.23
CA GLU A 167 22.85 -5.45 1.98
C GLU A 167 21.58 -6.27 2.25
N ASP A 168 20.43 -5.74 1.87
CA ASP A 168 19.14 -6.44 1.96
C ASP A 168 18.46 -6.42 0.59
N ASN A 169 18.41 -7.58 -0.05
CA ASN A 169 17.79 -7.74 -1.38
C ASN A 169 16.28 -7.54 -1.38
N ARG A 170 15.64 -7.47 -0.21
CA ARG A 170 14.22 -7.21 -0.08
C ARG A 170 13.91 -5.71 -0.05
N GLU A 171 14.91 -4.85 0.15
CA GLU A 171 14.74 -3.38 0.12
C GLU A 171 14.44 -2.89 -1.30
N LYS A 172 13.22 -3.11 -1.72
CA LYS A 172 12.70 -2.72 -3.03
C LYS A 172 11.18 -2.65 -3.03
N ILE A 173 10.64 -1.99 -4.04
CA ILE A 173 9.23 -2.04 -4.39
C ILE A 173 9.12 -2.80 -5.71
N LEU A 174 8.47 -3.97 -5.70
CA LEU A 174 8.08 -4.66 -6.93
C LEU A 174 6.75 -4.11 -7.43
N ILE A 175 6.65 -3.91 -8.73
CA ILE A 175 5.47 -3.33 -9.36
C ILE A 175 4.92 -4.33 -10.38
N PHE A 176 3.65 -4.64 -10.25
CA PHE A 176 2.92 -5.51 -11.17
C PHE A 176 1.75 -4.75 -11.79
N GLN A 177 1.43 -5.07 -13.03
CA GLN A 177 0.27 -4.55 -13.74
C GLN A 177 -0.78 -5.64 -13.89
N VAL A 178 -2.03 -5.31 -13.66
CA VAL A 178 -3.18 -6.18 -13.95
C VAL A 178 -3.46 -6.17 -15.46
N ILE A 179 -3.65 -7.36 -16.04
CA ILE A 179 -3.94 -7.55 -17.47
C ILE A 179 -5.23 -8.35 -17.71
#